data_dc9193023a53db39e854db73214986c4
#
_entry.id   dc9193023a53db39e854db73214986c4
#
_cell.length_a   1.000
_cell.length_b   1.000
_cell.length_c   1.000
_cell.angle_alpha   90.00
_cell.angle_beta   90.00
_cell.angle_gamma   90.00
#
_symmetry.space_group_name_H-M   'P 1'
#
loop_
_entity.id
_entity.type
_entity.pdbx_description
1 polymer ?
#
loop_
_entity_poly.entity_id
_entity_poly.type
_entity_poly.pdbx_seq_one_letter_code
_entity_poly.pdbx_strand_id
1 'polypeptide(L)'
;LKMTYFSLDRGIVRAVNDVSFEVNEGEIFGLIGTSGAGKTTTSKIISGLLKPTSGSIDVRIGDEWIDLTQLGADKKGRATKYIGVLHQEYSLYPHRNVIDNLTESIGLDLPVELGERKAIHTLMTAGFTEKKAKEILTKMPDELSEGERHRVAMAQVLIKEPRILVFDEPTGTMDPVTRIEVAKSIIHARKTLGETFVIVSHDMDFVAQVCDRAALMRFGKIVDIGETDAVLSKLSRKEREEALEGIVGG
;
A
#
# COMPACT_ATOMS: atom_id res chain seq x y z
N LEU A 1 -18.61 3.16 3.99
CA LEU A 1 -18.18 4.04 2.89
C LEU A 1 -19.04 3.84 1.65
N LYS A 2 -19.32 4.94 0.96
CA LYS A 2 -19.98 4.93 -0.37
C LYS A 2 -19.25 5.86 -1.32
N MET A 3 -19.10 5.43 -2.57
CA MET A 3 -18.55 6.25 -3.63
C MET A 3 -19.32 6.04 -4.92
N THR A 4 -19.88 7.12 -5.44
CA THR A 4 -20.71 7.13 -6.64
C THR A 4 -20.12 8.11 -7.65
N TYR A 5 -19.89 7.62 -8.86
CA TYR A 5 -19.48 8.43 -10.01
C TYR A 5 -20.64 8.59 -10.99
N PHE A 6 -20.66 9.70 -11.69
CA PHE A 6 -21.51 9.88 -12.86
C PHE A 6 -20.65 9.74 -14.12
N SER A 7 -20.94 8.73 -14.91
CA SER A 7 -20.27 8.49 -16.19
C SER A 7 -21.23 8.83 -17.34
N LEU A 8 -20.74 9.54 -18.34
CA LEU A 8 -21.55 9.88 -19.52
C LEU A 8 -22.03 8.63 -20.28
N ASP A 9 -21.18 7.58 -20.30
CA ASP A 9 -21.46 6.35 -21.04
C ASP A 9 -22.24 5.29 -20.25
N ARG A 10 -22.05 5.26 -18.91
CA ARG A 10 -22.56 4.21 -18.02
C ARG A 10 -23.59 4.71 -16.99
N GLY A 11 -23.90 6.02 -16.99
CA GLY A 11 -24.79 6.62 -16.01
C GLY A 11 -24.19 6.62 -14.60
N ILE A 12 -24.97 6.22 -13.60
CA ILE A 12 -24.54 6.18 -12.19
C ILE A 12 -23.74 4.90 -11.93
N VAL A 13 -22.45 5.05 -11.58
CA VAL A 13 -21.57 3.94 -11.19
C VAL A 13 -21.29 4.02 -9.69
N ARG A 14 -21.72 2.99 -8.95
CA ARG A 14 -21.46 2.85 -7.52
C ARG A 14 -20.19 2.02 -7.31
N ALA A 15 -19.03 2.68 -7.33
CA ALA A 15 -17.74 2.03 -7.20
C ALA A 15 -17.49 1.46 -5.79
N VAL A 16 -18.02 2.15 -4.75
CA VAL A 16 -18.05 1.67 -3.37
C VAL A 16 -19.49 1.80 -2.88
N ASN A 17 -20.06 0.69 -2.42
CA ASN A 17 -21.46 0.60 -2.07
C ASN A 17 -21.65 -0.05 -0.69
N ASP A 18 -21.65 0.77 0.34
CA ASP A 18 -21.85 0.37 1.73
C ASP A 18 -20.75 -0.55 2.28
N VAL A 19 -19.50 -0.15 2.08
CA VAL A 19 -18.32 -0.86 2.59
C VAL A 19 -18.02 -0.40 4.02
N SER A 20 -17.94 -1.36 4.94
CA SER A 20 -17.49 -1.15 6.33
C SER A 20 -16.60 -2.29 6.75
N PHE A 21 -15.44 -1.97 7.32
CA PHE A 21 -14.54 -2.94 7.92
C PHE A 21 -13.58 -2.23 8.89
N GLU A 22 -12.94 -3.01 9.73
CA GLU A 22 -11.95 -2.57 10.70
C GLU A 22 -10.61 -3.23 10.43
N VAL A 23 -9.54 -2.48 10.63
CA VAL A 23 -8.16 -2.95 10.54
C VAL A 23 -7.52 -2.78 11.90
N ASN A 24 -6.94 -3.86 12.43
CA ASN A 24 -6.31 -3.85 13.74
C ASN A 24 -4.92 -3.23 13.68
N GLU A 25 -4.49 -2.63 14.78
CA GLU A 25 -3.14 -2.08 14.91
C GLU A 25 -2.09 -3.18 14.73
N GLY A 26 -1.08 -2.90 13.90
CA GLY A 26 0.03 -3.81 13.66
C GLY A 26 -0.28 -5.03 12.80
N GLU A 27 -1.50 -5.16 12.23
CA GLU A 27 -1.80 -6.24 11.29
C GLU A 27 -1.45 -5.86 9.84
N ILE A 28 -1.28 -6.88 8.99
CA ILE A 28 -1.29 -6.73 7.54
C ILE A 28 -2.67 -7.18 7.05
N PHE A 29 -3.47 -6.23 6.61
CA PHE A 29 -4.84 -6.46 6.15
C PHE A 29 -4.93 -6.43 4.63
N GLY A 30 -5.52 -7.46 4.03
CA GLY A 30 -5.72 -7.59 2.58
C GLY A 30 -7.11 -7.11 2.13
N LEU A 31 -7.17 -6.20 1.17
CA LEU A 31 -8.40 -5.89 0.43
C LEU A 31 -8.31 -6.55 -0.94
N ILE A 32 -9.03 -7.65 -1.12
CA ILE A 32 -8.91 -8.54 -2.28
C ILE A 32 -10.17 -8.53 -3.15
N GLY A 33 -10.03 -8.93 -4.38
CA GLY A 33 -11.15 -9.02 -5.34
C GLY A 33 -10.70 -8.88 -6.77
N THR A 34 -11.57 -9.21 -7.72
CA THR A 34 -11.32 -9.07 -9.15
C THR A 34 -11.16 -7.62 -9.59
N SER A 35 -10.66 -7.41 -10.81
CA SER A 35 -10.62 -6.08 -11.42
C SER A 35 -12.02 -5.45 -11.46
N GLY A 36 -12.11 -4.16 -11.19
CA GLY A 36 -13.39 -3.45 -11.13
C GLY A 36 -14.23 -3.67 -9.87
N ALA A 37 -13.76 -4.45 -8.90
CA ALA A 37 -14.50 -4.66 -7.63
C ALA A 37 -14.63 -3.41 -6.76
N GLY A 38 -13.86 -2.34 -7.03
CA GLY A 38 -13.86 -1.10 -6.27
C GLY A 38 -12.66 -0.94 -5.32
N LYS A 39 -11.70 -1.87 -5.34
CA LYS A 39 -10.51 -1.89 -4.45
C LYS A 39 -9.69 -0.60 -4.54
N THR A 40 -9.26 -0.21 -5.73
CA THR A 40 -8.45 1.01 -5.94
C THR A 40 -9.21 2.28 -5.53
N THR A 41 -10.53 2.33 -5.74
CA THR A 41 -11.35 3.43 -5.23
C THR A 41 -11.35 3.47 -3.71
N THR A 42 -11.51 2.30 -3.06
CA THR A 42 -11.44 2.17 -1.60
C THR A 42 -10.06 2.55 -1.07
N SER A 43 -8.98 2.08 -1.72
CA SER A 43 -7.60 2.47 -1.43
C SER A 43 -7.40 3.98 -1.45
N LYS A 44 -7.84 4.65 -2.51
CA LYS A 44 -7.76 6.11 -2.65
C LYS A 44 -8.55 6.86 -1.57
N ILE A 45 -9.67 6.31 -1.13
CA ILE A 45 -10.46 6.90 -0.04
C ILE A 45 -9.72 6.74 1.29
N ILE A 46 -9.21 5.52 1.61
CA ILE A 46 -8.44 5.25 2.83
C ILE A 46 -7.19 6.13 2.90
N SER A 47 -6.54 6.34 1.77
CA SER A 47 -5.34 7.19 1.66
C SER A 47 -5.63 8.69 1.72
N GLY A 48 -6.90 9.10 1.81
CA GLY A 48 -7.29 10.51 1.78
C GLY A 48 -7.16 11.20 0.41
N LEU A 49 -6.81 10.44 -0.65
CA LEU A 49 -6.68 10.96 -2.01
C LEU A 49 -8.03 11.22 -2.67
N LEU A 50 -9.08 10.55 -2.19
CA LEU A 50 -10.43 10.67 -2.70
C LEU A 50 -11.42 10.85 -1.55
N LYS A 51 -12.29 11.86 -1.63
CA LYS A 51 -13.36 12.05 -0.65
C LYS A 51 -14.52 11.12 -0.99
N PRO A 52 -15.03 10.30 -0.04
CA PRO A 52 -16.21 9.48 -0.29
C PRO A 52 -17.46 10.32 -0.48
N THR A 53 -18.46 9.78 -1.18
CA THR A 53 -19.79 10.42 -1.31
C THR A 53 -20.52 10.46 0.04
N SER A 54 -20.31 9.41 0.87
CA SER A 54 -20.79 9.36 2.26
C SER A 54 -20.02 8.31 3.07
N GLY A 55 -20.10 8.41 4.39
CA GLY A 55 -19.40 7.57 5.35
C GLY A 55 -18.15 8.26 5.90
N SER A 56 -17.49 7.61 6.86
CA SER A 56 -16.28 8.10 7.54
C SER A 56 -15.14 7.11 7.46
N ILE A 57 -13.93 7.60 7.67
CA ILE A 57 -12.73 6.82 7.93
C ILE A 57 -12.16 7.34 9.23
N ASP A 58 -12.28 6.54 10.27
CA ASP A 58 -11.80 6.87 11.59
C ASP A 58 -10.47 6.17 11.82
N VAL A 59 -9.43 6.93 12.11
CA VAL A 59 -8.09 6.43 12.42
C VAL A 59 -7.74 6.78 13.85
N ARG A 60 -7.28 5.78 14.61
CA ARG A 60 -6.77 5.99 15.95
C ARG A 60 -5.29 6.34 15.90
N ILE A 61 -4.93 7.48 16.50
CA ILE A 61 -3.56 7.95 16.65
C ILE A 61 -3.32 8.23 18.12
N GLY A 62 -2.56 7.36 18.78
CA GLY A 62 -2.47 7.35 20.23
C GLY A 62 -3.85 7.02 20.84
N ASP A 63 -4.37 7.91 21.68
CA ASP A 63 -5.69 7.75 22.33
C ASP A 63 -6.82 8.47 21.61
N GLU A 64 -6.54 9.16 20.49
CA GLU A 64 -7.52 9.96 19.77
C GLU A 64 -7.99 9.28 18.48
N TRP A 65 -9.31 9.37 18.20
CA TRP A 65 -9.91 8.99 16.93
C TRP A 65 -10.05 10.22 16.03
N ILE A 66 -9.53 10.11 14.82
CA ILE A 66 -9.55 11.17 13.81
C ILE A 66 -10.33 10.70 12.61
N ASP A 67 -11.43 11.40 12.29
CA ASP A 67 -12.18 11.19 11.03
C ASP A 67 -11.44 11.88 9.87
N LEU A 68 -10.82 11.09 9.01
CA LEU A 68 -10.06 11.57 7.85
C LEU A 68 -10.96 12.19 6.76
N THR A 69 -12.25 11.91 6.78
CA THR A 69 -13.19 12.38 5.75
C THR A 69 -13.68 13.81 5.98
N GLN A 70 -13.63 14.29 7.23
CA GLN A 70 -14.09 15.62 7.63
C GLN A 70 -12.98 16.67 7.67
N LEU A 71 -11.75 16.27 7.37
CA LEU A 71 -10.61 17.18 7.39
C LEU A 71 -10.71 18.20 6.25
N GLY A 72 -10.77 19.50 6.60
CA GLY A 72 -10.56 20.60 5.65
C GLY A 72 -9.16 20.52 5.02
N ALA A 73 -8.92 21.31 3.95
CA ALA A 73 -7.67 21.30 3.20
C ALA A 73 -6.43 21.43 4.09
N ASP A 74 -6.48 22.27 5.13
CA ASP A 74 -5.38 22.47 6.08
C ASP A 74 -5.13 21.27 7.02
N LYS A 75 -6.16 20.47 7.28
CA LYS A 75 -6.08 19.28 8.13
C LYS A 75 -5.77 18.01 7.32
N LYS A 76 -6.07 17.99 6.01
CA LYS A 76 -5.66 16.91 5.10
C LYS A 76 -4.14 16.69 5.13
N GLY A 77 -3.36 17.77 5.13
CA GLY A 77 -1.90 17.69 5.25
C GLY A 77 -1.42 17.04 6.55
N ARG A 78 -2.19 17.12 7.64
CA ARG A 78 -1.88 16.44 8.90
C ARG A 78 -2.23 14.95 8.86
N ALA A 79 -3.34 14.57 8.23
CA ALA A 79 -3.78 13.18 8.13
C ALA A 79 -2.88 12.37 7.18
N THR A 80 -2.50 12.95 6.03
CA THR A 80 -1.55 12.32 5.08
C THR A 80 -0.17 12.09 5.70
N LYS A 81 0.16 12.80 6.78
CA LYS A 81 1.40 12.58 7.53
C LYS A 81 1.45 11.21 8.22
N TYR A 82 0.29 10.64 8.57
CA TYR A 82 0.19 9.35 9.24
C TYR A 82 -0.04 8.18 8.27
N ILE A 83 -0.36 8.46 7.00
CA ILE A 83 -0.64 7.44 5.99
C ILE A 83 0.41 7.51 4.90
N GLY A 84 1.18 6.44 4.77
CA GLY A 84 2.09 6.22 3.67
C GLY A 84 1.41 5.44 2.56
N VAL A 85 1.58 5.84 1.30
CA VAL A 85 0.97 5.16 0.15
C VAL A 85 2.04 4.74 -0.83
N LEU A 86 2.04 3.46 -1.20
CA LEU A 86 2.81 2.93 -2.31
C LEU A 86 1.84 2.49 -3.41
N HIS A 87 1.90 3.17 -4.54
CA HIS A 87 1.09 2.84 -5.71
C HIS A 87 1.79 1.81 -6.60
N GLN A 88 1.03 1.10 -7.41
CA GLN A 88 1.55 0.16 -8.41
C GLN A 88 2.58 0.83 -9.34
N GLU A 89 2.26 2.03 -9.81
CA GLU A 89 3.16 2.86 -10.60
C GLU A 89 3.97 3.78 -9.69
N TYR A 90 4.77 3.19 -8.78
CA TYR A 90 5.71 3.98 -8.01
C TYR A 90 6.76 4.60 -8.93
N SER A 91 7.09 5.85 -8.71
CA SER A 91 8.15 6.52 -9.47
C SER A 91 9.23 7.03 -8.53
N LEU A 92 10.41 6.46 -8.66
CA LEU A 92 11.62 7.10 -8.16
C LEU A 92 11.98 8.24 -9.11
N TYR A 93 12.52 9.32 -8.59
CA TYR A 93 13.03 10.41 -9.41
C TYR A 93 14.22 9.91 -10.24
N PRO A 94 14.10 9.81 -11.58
CA PRO A 94 15.09 9.11 -12.41
C PRO A 94 16.44 9.81 -12.47
N HIS A 95 16.48 11.12 -12.18
CA HIS A 95 17.70 11.94 -12.20
C HIS A 95 18.31 12.15 -10.81
N ARG A 96 17.92 11.32 -9.84
CA ARG A 96 18.39 11.37 -8.46
C ARG A 96 18.84 10.00 -8.02
N ASN A 97 19.95 9.95 -7.32
CA ASN A 97 20.41 8.70 -6.70
C ASN A 97 19.45 8.25 -5.56
N VAL A 98 19.72 7.10 -4.98
CA VAL A 98 18.87 6.51 -3.93
C VAL A 98 18.79 7.42 -2.71
N ILE A 99 19.92 7.96 -2.21
CA ILE A 99 19.88 8.81 -1.02
C ILE A 99 19.06 10.07 -1.25
N ASP A 100 19.18 10.71 -2.39
CA ASP A 100 18.41 11.92 -2.72
C ASP A 100 16.92 11.60 -2.89
N ASN A 101 16.57 10.44 -3.49
CA ASN A 101 15.20 9.96 -3.57
C ASN A 101 14.56 9.80 -2.18
N LEU A 102 15.34 9.34 -1.20
CA LEU A 102 14.85 9.12 0.15
C LEU A 102 14.78 10.40 0.96
N THR A 103 15.86 11.19 0.99
CA THR A 103 15.98 12.35 1.87
C THR A 103 15.09 13.51 1.43
N GLU A 104 14.92 13.74 0.14
CA GLU A 104 14.01 14.77 -0.35
C GLU A 104 12.53 14.50 0.02
N SER A 105 12.17 13.23 0.12
CA SER A 105 10.83 12.83 0.56
C SER A 105 10.46 13.35 1.96
N ILE A 106 11.47 13.67 2.78
CA ILE A 106 11.26 14.15 4.15
C ILE A 106 11.09 15.67 4.18
N GLY A 107 11.60 16.40 3.17
CA GLY A 107 11.50 17.85 3.07
C GLY A 107 12.22 18.61 4.20
N LEU A 108 13.19 17.98 4.86
CA LEU A 108 13.97 18.55 5.95
C LEU A 108 15.41 18.76 5.48
N ASP A 109 15.96 19.94 5.76
CA ASP A 109 17.40 20.19 5.69
C ASP A 109 18.11 19.43 6.83
N LEU A 110 18.24 18.12 6.65
CA LEU A 110 18.99 17.29 7.58
C LEU A 110 20.49 17.44 7.31
N PRO A 111 21.32 17.46 8.37
CA PRO A 111 22.75 17.27 8.19
C PRO A 111 23.02 15.99 7.37
N VAL A 112 23.96 16.04 6.42
CA VAL A 112 24.24 14.95 5.48
C VAL A 112 24.41 13.60 6.18
N GLU A 113 25.18 13.58 7.28
CA GLU A 113 25.42 12.35 8.06
C GLU A 113 24.14 11.77 8.67
N LEU A 114 23.23 12.63 9.12
CA LEU A 114 21.96 12.18 9.70
C LEU A 114 21.01 11.67 8.61
N GLY A 115 20.97 12.34 7.46
CA GLY A 115 20.23 11.91 6.28
C GLY A 115 20.70 10.53 5.79
N GLU A 116 22.01 10.33 5.70
CA GLU A 116 22.59 9.04 5.30
C GLU A 116 22.25 7.91 6.28
N ARG A 117 22.41 8.14 7.59
CA ARG A 117 22.04 7.15 8.61
C ARG A 117 20.57 6.79 8.55
N LYS A 118 19.69 7.78 8.40
CA LYS A 118 18.25 7.55 8.28
C LYS A 118 17.91 6.77 7.01
N ALA A 119 18.54 7.10 5.89
CA ALA A 119 18.37 6.38 4.62
C ALA A 119 18.80 4.93 4.73
N ILE A 120 19.99 4.64 5.28
CA ILE A 120 20.48 3.29 5.50
C ILE A 120 19.52 2.48 6.39
N HIS A 121 19.12 3.04 7.53
CA HIS A 121 18.19 2.39 8.46
C HIS A 121 16.85 2.06 7.76
N THR A 122 16.32 2.99 6.98
CA THR A 122 15.06 2.80 6.27
C THR A 122 15.19 1.74 5.15
N LEU A 123 16.31 1.72 4.42
CA LEU A 123 16.59 0.66 3.46
C LEU A 123 16.70 -0.71 4.12
N MET A 124 17.30 -0.79 5.30
CA MET A 124 17.35 -2.04 6.07
C MET A 124 15.94 -2.48 6.47
N THR A 125 15.10 -1.57 6.91
CA THR A 125 13.67 -1.83 7.20
C THR A 125 12.93 -2.32 5.96
N ALA A 126 13.27 -1.81 4.77
CA ALA A 126 12.74 -2.28 3.49
C ALA A 126 13.36 -3.62 3.01
N GLY A 127 14.18 -4.29 3.83
CA GLY A 127 14.69 -5.63 3.59
C GLY A 127 16.07 -5.71 2.92
N PHE A 128 16.83 -4.60 2.86
CA PHE A 128 18.22 -4.64 2.45
C PHE A 128 19.13 -5.05 3.63
N THR A 129 20.23 -5.71 3.35
CA THR A 129 21.34 -5.83 4.33
C THR A 129 22.03 -4.47 4.46
N GLU A 130 22.66 -4.19 5.61
CA GLU A 130 23.40 -2.93 5.82
C GLU A 130 24.45 -2.69 4.73
N LYS A 131 25.20 -3.75 4.38
CA LYS A 131 26.21 -3.68 3.30
C LYS A 131 25.58 -3.25 1.98
N LYS A 132 24.45 -3.87 1.61
CA LYS A 132 23.76 -3.57 0.35
C LYS A 132 23.12 -2.19 0.40
N ALA A 133 22.54 -1.80 1.52
CA ALA A 133 21.97 -0.45 1.70
C ALA A 133 23.03 0.63 1.45
N LYS A 134 24.24 0.49 2.03
CA LYS A 134 25.36 1.39 1.79
C LYS A 134 25.83 1.39 0.33
N GLU A 135 25.89 0.22 -0.31
CA GLU A 135 26.32 0.09 -1.71
C GLU A 135 25.39 0.83 -2.67
N ILE A 136 24.07 0.80 -2.44
CA ILE A 136 23.10 1.36 -3.38
C ILE A 136 22.80 2.84 -3.17
N LEU A 137 23.26 3.46 -2.09
CA LEU A 137 22.92 4.86 -1.77
C LEU A 137 23.21 5.85 -2.91
N THR A 138 24.31 5.64 -3.61
CA THR A 138 24.77 6.52 -4.71
C THR A 138 24.32 6.05 -6.08
N LYS A 139 23.64 4.88 -6.17
CA LYS A 139 23.12 4.37 -7.45
C LYS A 139 21.93 5.16 -7.93
N MET A 140 21.81 5.25 -9.25
CA MET A 140 20.63 5.79 -9.91
C MET A 140 19.54 4.69 -10.02
N PRO A 141 18.26 5.05 -10.16
CA PRO A 141 17.17 4.07 -10.26
C PRO A 141 17.31 3.05 -11.39
N ASP A 142 17.93 3.41 -12.51
CA ASP A 142 18.17 2.54 -13.67
C ASP A 142 19.29 1.50 -13.42
N GLU A 143 20.15 1.73 -12.41
CA GLU A 143 21.19 0.78 -11.99
C GLU A 143 20.68 -0.26 -11.00
N LEU A 144 19.41 -0.18 -10.58
CA LEU A 144 18.79 -1.08 -9.64
C LEU A 144 17.98 -2.18 -10.36
N SER A 145 17.96 -3.39 -9.81
CA SER A 145 17.00 -4.42 -10.23
C SER A 145 15.55 -3.97 -9.94
N GLU A 146 14.56 -4.62 -10.55
CA GLU A 146 13.16 -4.32 -10.31
C GLU A 146 12.78 -4.46 -8.82
N GLY A 147 13.20 -5.56 -8.19
CA GLY A 147 12.97 -5.77 -6.75
C GLY A 147 13.71 -4.76 -5.87
N GLU A 148 14.91 -4.32 -6.27
CA GLU A 148 15.63 -3.25 -5.57
C GLU A 148 14.90 -1.91 -5.72
N ARG A 149 14.44 -1.56 -6.91
CA ARG A 149 13.64 -0.34 -7.14
C ARG A 149 12.39 -0.33 -6.29
N HIS A 150 11.65 -1.44 -6.25
CA HIS A 150 10.45 -1.56 -5.43
C HIS A 150 10.76 -1.36 -3.94
N ARG A 151 11.82 -1.99 -3.42
CA ARG A 151 12.23 -1.82 -2.02
C ARG A 151 12.71 -0.39 -1.71
N VAL A 152 13.37 0.28 -2.65
CA VAL A 152 13.71 1.72 -2.51
C VAL A 152 12.46 2.58 -2.52
N ALA A 153 11.47 2.28 -3.38
CA ALA A 153 10.19 2.99 -3.38
C ALA A 153 9.41 2.77 -2.07
N MET A 154 9.43 1.55 -1.53
CA MET A 154 8.90 1.27 -0.20
C MET A 154 9.66 2.08 0.87
N ALA A 155 10.98 2.12 0.83
CA ALA A 155 11.79 2.93 1.76
C ALA A 155 11.45 4.42 1.65
N GLN A 156 11.15 4.94 0.45
CA GLN A 156 10.72 6.34 0.26
C GLN A 156 9.39 6.66 0.97
N VAL A 157 8.52 5.67 1.13
CA VAL A 157 7.30 5.80 1.94
C VAL A 157 7.63 5.68 3.43
N LEU A 158 8.41 4.67 3.80
CA LEU A 158 8.75 4.36 5.20
C LEU A 158 9.56 5.45 5.89
N ILE A 159 10.41 6.18 5.16
CA ILE A 159 11.28 7.22 5.73
C ILE A 159 10.49 8.38 6.35
N LYS A 160 9.22 8.54 5.97
CA LYS A 160 8.29 9.53 6.53
C LYS A 160 7.68 9.08 7.86
N GLU A 161 7.98 7.86 8.30
CA GLU A 161 7.48 7.27 9.54
C GLU A 161 5.94 7.25 9.65
N PRO A 162 5.24 6.74 8.61
CA PRO A 162 3.79 6.62 8.65
C PRO A 162 3.36 5.56 9.69
N ARG A 163 2.13 5.70 10.22
CA ARG A 163 1.50 4.72 11.12
C ARG A 163 0.68 3.69 10.37
N ILE A 164 0.19 4.07 9.20
CA ILE A 164 -0.59 3.21 8.32
C ILE A 164 0.06 3.25 6.94
N LEU A 165 0.29 2.08 6.37
CA LEU A 165 0.86 1.93 5.03
C LEU A 165 -0.19 1.29 4.12
N VAL A 166 -0.52 1.96 3.03
CA VAL A 166 -1.45 1.47 2.02
C VAL A 166 -0.66 1.14 0.76
N PHE A 167 -0.63 -0.13 0.39
CA PHE A 167 0.06 -0.62 -0.80
C PHE A 167 -0.98 -1.09 -1.81
N ASP A 168 -1.07 -0.39 -2.93
CA ASP A 168 -2.05 -0.66 -4.00
C ASP A 168 -1.37 -1.43 -5.13
N GLU A 169 -1.72 -2.71 -5.28
CA GLU A 169 -1.16 -3.67 -6.24
C GLU A 169 0.38 -3.72 -6.20
N PRO A 170 0.99 -4.01 -5.03
CA PRO A 170 2.44 -3.87 -4.85
C PRO A 170 3.28 -4.85 -5.68
N THR A 171 2.69 -5.92 -6.18
CA THR A 171 3.38 -6.92 -7.02
C THR A 171 3.17 -6.71 -8.52
N GLY A 172 2.11 -6.00 -8.92
CA GLY A 172 1.83 -5.67 -10.32
C GLY A 172 2.07 -6.84 -11.29
N THR A 173 2.92 -6.59 -12.29
CA THR A 173 3.33 -7.58 -13.32
C THR A 173 4.67 -8.25 -13.02
N MET A 174 5.14 -8.22 -11.77
CA MET A 174 6.43 -8.77 -11.36
C MET A 174 6.52 -10.29 -11.59
N ASP A 175 7.71 -10.76 -11.90
CA ASP A 175 8.01 -12.19 -11.94
C ASP A 175 7.87 -12.86 -10.54
N PRO A 176 7.68 -14.18 -10.48
CA PRO A 176 7.44 -14.88 -9.22
C PRO A 176 8.56 -14.72 -8.16
N VAL A 177 9.82 -14.58 -8.60
CA VAL A 177 10.96 -14.43 -7.67
C VAL A 177 10.91 -13.05 -7.01
N THR A 178 10.73 -12.02 -7.81
CA THR A 178 10.59 -10.63 -7.34
C THR A 178 9.38 -10.47 -6.40
N ARG A 179 8.26 -11.13 -6.70
CA ARG A 179 7.08 -11.15 -5.80
C ARG A 179 7.40 -11.71 -4.41
N ILE A 180 8.15 -12.81 -4.33
CA ILE A 180 8.57 -13.40 -3.05
C ILE A 180 9.48 -12.43 -2.29
N GLU A 181 10.37 -11.72 -2.97
CA GLU A 181 11.23 -10.72 -2.32
C GLU A 181 10.42 -9.55 -1.76
N VAL A 182 9.43 -9.06 -2.50
CA VAL A 182 8.51 -8.01 -2.05
C VAL A 182 7.70 -8.47 -0.84
N ALA A 183 7.15 -9.69 -0.86
CA ALA A 183 6.44 -10.27 0.26
C ALA A 183 7.30 -10.32 1.53
N LYS A 184 8.53 -10.83 1.41
CA LYS A 184 9.51 -10.87 2.52
C LYS A 184 9.82 -9.48 3.06
N SER A 185 9.96 -8.49 2.18
CA SER A 185 10.26 -7.11 2.56
C SER A 185 9.12 -6.47 3.34
N ILE A 186 7.87 -6.68 2.94
CA ILE A 186 6.69 -6.18 3.66
C ILE A 186 6.57 -6.83 5.04
N ILE A 187 6.72 -8.16 5.12
CA ILE A 187 6.70 -8.89 6.40
C ILE A 187 7.82 -8.41 7.31
N HIS A 188 9.02 -8.18 6.76
CA HIS A 188 10.15 -7.68 7.52
C HIS A 188 9.89 -6.26 8.05
N ALA A 189 9.40 -5.36 7.20
CA ALA A 189 9.07 -3.99 7.60
C ALA A 189 8.00 -3.97 8.71
N ARG A 190 6.93 -4.78 8.58
CA ARG A 190 5.91 -4.90 9.62
C ARG A 190 6.50 -5.39 10.95
N LYS A 191 7.34 -6.41 10.93
CA LYS A 191 7.99 -6.93 12.14
C LYS A 191 8.93 -5.93 12.79
N THR A 192 9.60 -5.11 11.98
CA THR A 192 10.56 -4.10 12.46
C THR A 192 9.87 -2.89 13.03
N LEU A 193 8.79 -2.42 12.39
CA LEU A 193 8.11 -1.17 12.75
C LEU A 193 6.93 -1.37 13.70
N GLY A 194 6.25 -2.53 13.63
CA GLY A 194 5.00 -2.77 14.36
C GLY A 194 3.80 -2.00 13.79
N GLU A 195 3.95 -1.35 12.63
CA GLU A 195 2.92 -0.51 12.02
C GLU A 195 1.89 -1.33 11.25
N THR A 196 0.77 -0.69 10.90
CA THR A 196 -0.37 -1.31 10.23
C THR A 196 -0.23 -1.20 8.71
N PHE A 197 -0.46 -2.30 8.00
CA PHE A 197 -0.42 -2.36 6.54
C PHE A 197 -1.80 -2.70 5.98
N VAL A 198 -2.19 -2.01 4.93
CA VAL A 198 -3.35 -2.34 4.09
C VAL A 198 -2.85 -2.66 2.69
N ILE A 199 -3.00 -3.90 2.28
CA ILE A 199 -2.58 -4.39 0.97
C ILE A 199 -3.82 -4.53 0.09
N VAL A 200 -3.84 -3.81 -1.01
CA VAL A 200 -4.88 -3.96 -2.04
C VAL A 200 -4.31 -4.78 -3.16
N SER A 201 -4.89 -5.96 -3.42
CA SER A 201 -4.38 -6.85 -4.46
C SER A 201 -5.46 -7.75 -5.04
N HIS A 202 -5.23 -8.21 -6.27
CA HIS A 202 -5.95 -9.32 -6.89
C HIS A 202 -5.11 -10.62 -6.86
N ASP A 203 -3.84 -10.55 -6.47
CA ASP A 203 -2.94 -11.70 -6.33
C ASP A 203 -3.21 -12.44 -5.01
N MET A 204 -3.99 -13.52 -5.08
CA MET A 204 -4.41 -14.28 -3.91
C MET A 204 -3.25 -15.03 -3.26
N ASP A 205 -2.27 -15.49 -4.04
CA ASP A 205 -1.10 -16.21 -3.52
C ASP A 205 -0.18 -15.25 -2.74
N PHE A 206 -0.03 -14.03 -3.23
CA PHE A 206 0.69 -12.99 -2.52
C PHE A 206 -0.01 -12.61 -1.21
N VAL A 207 -1.33 -12.41 -1.26
CA VAL A 207 -2.12 -12.08 -0.07
C VAL A 207 -2.05 -13.21 0.97
N ALA A 208 -2.14 -14.48 0.54
CA ALA A 208 -1.99 -15.63 1.43
C ALA A 208 -0.63 -15.66 2.17
N GLN A 209 0.42 -15.16 1.53
CA GLN A 209 1.77 -15.12 2.13
C GLN A 209 1.97 -13.97 3.12
N VAL A 210 1.27 -12.86 2.91
CA VAL A 210 1.61 -11.58 3.57
C VAL A 210 0.56 -11.14 4.59
N CYS A 211 -0.74 -11.36 4.31
CA CYS A 211 -1.82 -10.79 5.10
C CYS A 211 -2.27 -11.71 6.24
N ASP A 212 -2.51 -11.11 7.41
CA ASP A 212 -3.08 -11.79 8.56
C ASP A 212 -4.58 -12.01 8.36
N ARG A 213 -5.30 -10.95 7.96
CA ARG A 213 -6.74 -10.95 7.65
C ARG A 213 -6.99 -10.35 6.28
N ALA A 214 -8.11 -10.70 5.69
CA ALA A 214 -8.51 -10.15 4.40
C ALA A 214 -10.02 -9.88 4.33
N ALA A 215 -10.38 -8.90 3.48
CA ALA A 215 -11.76 -8.65 3.06
C ALA A 215 -11.88 -8.89 1.55
N LEU A 216 -12.84 -9.72 1.15
CA LEU A 216 -13.16 -9.97 -0.25
C LEU A 216 -14.18 -8.95 -0.74
N MET A 217 -13.80 -8.18 -1.74
CA MET A 217 -14.63 -7.15 -2.34
C MET A 217 -15.18 -7.59 -3.71
N ARG A 218 -16.50 -7.44 -3.92
CA ARG A 218 -17.18 -7.68 -5.19
C ARG A 218 -18.23 -6.59 -5.44
N PHE A 219 -18.25 -6.05 -6.64
CA PHE A 219 -19.26 -5.06 -7.07
C PHE A 219 -19.44 -3.92 -6.06
N GLY A 220 -18.33 -3.41 -5.53
CA GLY A 220 -18.32 -2.32 -4.58
C GLY A 220 -18.71 -2.69 -3.14
N LYS A 221 -18.88 -3.97 -2.80
CA LYS A 221 -19.26 -4.44 -1.45
C LYS A 221 -18.25 -5.41 -0.88
N ILE A 222 -18.12 -5.44 0.44
CA ILE A 222 -17.45 -6.54 1.15
C ILE A 222 -18.43 -7.72 1.23
N VAL A 223 -18.02 -8.87 0.69
CA VAL A 223 -18.82 -10.09 0.68
C VAL A 223 -18.34 -11.13 1.68
N ASP A 224 -17.08 -11.06 2.08
CA ASP A 224 -16.49 -11.87 3.14
C ASP A 224 -15.33 -11.12 3.81
N ILE A 225 -15.10 -11.40 5.09
CA ILE A 225 -14.00 -10.81 5.87
C ILE A 225 -13.61 -11.75 7.01
N GLY A 226 -12.32 -11.92 7.25
CA GLY A 226 -11.81 -12.77 8.33
C GLY A 226 -10.34 -13.09 8.17
N GLU A 227 -9.88 -14.14 8.83
CA GLU A 227 -8.54 -14.70 8.63
C GLU A 227 -8.31 -15.00 7.16
N THR A 228 -7.13 -14.67 6.65
CA THR A 228 -6.84 -14.76 5.20
C THR A 228 -7.11 -16.14 4.63
N ASP A 229 -6.62 -17.21 5.30
CA ASP A 229 -6.82 -18.58 4.85
C ASP A 229 -8.30 -18.98 4.81
N ALA A 230 -9.09 -18.52 5.79
CA ALA A 230 -10.52 -18.77 5.84
C ALA A 230 -11.29 -18.08 4.71
N VAL A 231 -10.93 -16.85 4.37
CA VAL A 231 -11.53 -16.10 3.26
C VAL A 231 -11.14 -16.72 1.92
N LEU A 232 -9.85 -17.03 1.72
CA LEU A 232 -9.34 -17.61 0.47
C LEU A 232 -9.85 -19.04 0.21
N SER A 233 -10.05 -19.83 1.27
CA SER A 233 -10.58 -21.22 1.12
C SER A 233 -12.00 -21.29 0.57
N LYS A 234 -12.79 -20.22 0.77
CA LYS A 234 -14.17 -20.12 0.26
C LYS A 234 -14.24 -19.71 -1.21
N LEU A 235 -13.11 -19.25 -1.80
CA LEU A 235 -13.07 -18.89 -3.20
C LEU A 235 -13.11 -20.14 -4.07
N SER A 236 -14.02 -20.16 -5.05
CA SER A 236 -14.09 -21.24 -6.04
C SER A 236 -12.83 -21.24 -6.92
N ARG A 237 -12.52 -22.42 -7.51
CA ARG A 237 -11.40 -22.55 -8.46
C ARG A 237 -11.51 -21.55 -9.60
N LYS A 238 -12.72 -21.32 -10.11
CA LYS A 238 -13.00 -20.36 -11.18
C LYS A 238 -12.63 -18.92 -10.77
N GLU A 239 -12.90 -18.52 -9.55
CA GLU A 239 -12.58 -17.17 -9.05
C GLU A 239 -11.09 -16.94 -8.86
N ARG A 240 -10.36 -18.01 -8.53
CA ARG A 240 -8.89 -17.96 -8.48
C ARG A 240 -8.30 -17.86 -9.88
N GLU A 241 -8.86 -18.58 -10.85
CA GLU A 241 -8.46 -18.53 -12.26
C GLU A 241 -8.75 -17.15 -12.88
N GLU A 242 -9.94 -16.56 -12.65
CA GLU A 242 -10.30 -15.21 -13.11
C GLU A 242 -9.37 -14.11 -12.53
N ALA A 243 -8.90 -14.28 -11.28
CA ALA A 243 -7.92 -13.38 -10.68
C ALA A 243 -6.55 -13.49 -11.39
N LEU A 244 -6.16 -14.69 -11.83
CA LEU A 244 -4.91 -14.92 -12.57
C LEU A 244 -4.99 -14.43 -14.02
N GLU A 245 -6.15 -14.58 -14.69
CA GLU A 245 -6.34 -14.10 -16.07
C GLU A 245 -6.36 -12.57 -16.16
N GLY A 246 -6.77 -11.87 -15.13
CA GLY A 246 -6.66 -10.40 -15.04
C GLY A 246 -5.22 -9.87 -15.08
N ILE A 247 -4.23 -10.75 -14.88
CA ILE A 247 -2.80 -10.42 -14.97
C ILE A 247 -2.30 -10.44 -16.42
N VAL A 248 -2.96 -11.19 -17.31
CA VAL A 248 -2.49 -11.44 -18.68
C VAL A 248 -3.13 -10.50 -19.70
N GLY A 249 -4.18 -9.77 -19.33
CA GLY A 249 -5.00 -8.93 -20.22
C GLY A 249 -4.96 -7.42 -19.96
N GLY A 250 -4.00 -6.92 -19.20
CA GLY A 250 -3.81 -5.50 -18.87
C GLY A 250 -2.67 -4.85 -19.62
#